data_627c4c2d7cfb5a4ccc94afce32d4e8aa
#
_entry.id   627c4c2d7cfb5a4ccc94afce32d4e8aa
#
_cell.length_a   1.000
_cell.length_b   1.000
_cell.length_c   1.000
_cell.angle_alpha   90.00
_cell.angle_beta   90.00
_cell.angle_gamma   90.00
#
_symmetry.space_group_name_H-M   'P 1'
#
loop_
_entity.id
_entity.type
_entity.pdbx_description
1 polymer ?
#
loop_
_entity_poly.entity_id
_entity_poly.type
_entity_poly.pdbx_seq_one_letter_code
_entity_poly.pdbx_strand_id
1 'polypeptide(L)'
;HPDVTVADIYEHPVLADLAQTLDAMAAPTGRTNASVSPVPRDTQVAQVLGTVVVRSIGALRWLTWIGLGLLVAHRVVDAPWLPSIAWGWVLAGWLLLINPFGRVLLGAAAARLVLRGVGPGRYPRGGRVHLRLWLAERLVDELGATNLSAAPLVRVYAKLLGCRVGRHVDLHSIPPVTGLLTLGTGCSIEPEVD
;
A
#
# COMPACT_ATOMS: atom_id res chain seq x y z
N HIS A 1 24.83 14.07 -6.98
CA HIS A 1 26.21 14.43 -7.33
C HIS A 1 27.01 13.13 -7.46
N PRO A 2 27.42 12.72 -8.68
CA PRO A 2 28.14 11.47 -8.91
C PRO A 2 29.55 11.46 -8.28
N ASP A 3 30.09 12.63 -7.97
CA ASP A 3 31.46 12.80 -7.49
C ASP A 3 31.55 12.91 -5.96
N VAL A 4 30.45 12.87 -5.23
CA VAL A 4 30.44 12.89 -3.77
C VAL A 4 30.60 11.48 -3.24
N THR A 5 31.64 11.24 -2.49
CA THR A 5 31.95 9.96 -1.86
C THR A 5 31.52 9.94 -0.39
N VAL A 6 31.38 8.75 0.16
CA VAL A 6 31.11 8.57 1.60
C VAL A 6 32.23 9.16 2.45
N ALA A 7 33.48 9.18 1.94
CA ALA A 7 34.61 9.79 2.63
C ALA A 7 34.42 11.29 2.85
N ASP A 8 33.87 12.01 1.85
CA ASP A 8 33.63 13.46 1.96
C ASP A 8 32.66 13.80 3.10
N ILE A 9 31.70 12.89 3.38
CA ILE A 9 30.73 13.06 4.48
C ILE A 9 31.44 12.91 5.85
N TYR A 10 32.39 12.00 5.95
CA TYR A 10 33.17 11.79 7.17
C TYR A 10 34.23 12.86 7.41
N GLU A 11 34.81 13.41 6.35
CA GLU A 11 35.78 14.49 6.43
C GLU A 11 35.13 15.83 6.83
N HIS A 12 33.82 16.01 6.51
CA HIS A 12 33.06 17.20 6.84
C HIS A 12 31.87 16.88 7.74
N PRO A 13 32.08 16.56 9.03
CA PRO A 13 31.00 16.17 9.96
C PRO A 13 30.06 17.31 10.34
N VAL A 14 30.45 18.56 10.04
CA VAL A 14 29.58 19.72 10.24
C VAL A 14 28.81 19.98 8.94
N LEU A 15 27.47 19.97 9.05
CA LEU A 15 26.56 20.15 7.89
C LEU A 15 26.84 21.43 7.10
N ALA A 16 27.27 22.50 7.76
CA ALA A 16 27.60 23.76 7.11
C ALA A 16 28.83 23.64 6.19
N ASP A 17 29.88 22.94 6.65
CA ASP A 17 31.10 22.73 5.90
C ASP A 17 30.87 21.77 4.72
N LEU A 18 30.10 20.72 4.96
CA LEU A 18 29.66 19.80 3.91
C LEU A 18 28.84 20.54 2.83
N ALA A 19 27.93 21.41 3.23
CA ALA A 19 27.13 22.21 2.32
C ALA A 19 28.01 23.14 1.45
N GLN A 20 28.99 23.80 2.04
CA GLN A 20 29.96 24.65 1.30
C GLN A 20 30.79 23.82 0.32
N THR A 21 31.25 22.66 0.73
CA THR A 21 32.01 21.76 -0.13
C THR A 21 31.16 21.27 -1.32
N LEU A 22 29.91 20.91 -1.07
CA LEU A 22 28.94 20.50 -2.09
C LEU A 22 28.60 21.66 -3.05
N ASP A 23 28.47 22.87 -2.54
CA ASP A 23 28.23 24.08 -3.37
C ASP A 23 29.48 24.43 -4.21
N ALA A 24 30.67 24.24 -3.68
CA ALA A 24 31.93 24.42 -4.42
C ALA A 24 32.14 23.36 -5.52
N MET A 25 31.72 22.11 -5.27
CA MET A 25 31.73 21.02 -6.26
C MET A 25 30.57 21.13 -7.26
N ALA A 26 29.50 21.84 -6.90
CA ALA A 26 28.41 22.13 -7.80
C ALA A 26 28.90 23.14 -8.84
N ALA A 27 29.35 22.65 -10.02
CA ALA A 27 29.42 23.52 -11.20
C ALA A 27 28.07 24.26 -11.31
N PRO A 28 28.02 25.49 -11.84
CA PRO A 28 26.79 26.26 -12.02
C PRO A 28 25.91 25.60 -13.08
N THR A 29 25.48 24.37 -12.81
CA THR A 29 24.35 23.78 -13.49
C THR A 29 23.17 24.61 -13.04
N GLY A 30 22.74 25.50 -13.91
CA GLY A 30 21.50 26.21 -13.69
C GLY A 30 20.45 25.23 -13.22
N ARG A 31 20.21 25.20 -11.91
CA ARG A 31 19.04 24.54 -11.34
C ARG A 31 17.87 25.25 -11.96
N THR A 32 17.48 24.82 -13.14
CA THR A 32 16.11 25.06 -13.57
C THR A 32 15.27 24.49 -12.44
N ASN A 33 14.76 25.38 -11.59
CA ASN A 33 13.66 25.03 -10.70
C ASN A 33 12.54 24.53 -11.63
N ALA A 34 12.62 23.24 -11.97
CA ALA A 34 11.57 22.59 -12.72
C ALA A 34 10.33 22.74 -11.85
N SER A 35 9.50 23.72 -12.19
CA SER A 35 8.26 23.98 -11.47
C SER A 35 7.45 22.69 -11.52
N VAL A 36 7.29 22.07 -10.36
CA VAL A 36 6.49 20.84 -10.27
C VAL A 36 5.06 21.21 -10.63
N SER A 37 4.60 20.75 -11.79
CA SER A 37 3.23 20.98 -12.22
C SER A 37 2.25 20.50 -11.14
N PRO A 38 1.28 21.34 -10.75
CA PRO A 38 0.26 20.92 -9.79
C PRO A 38 -0.56 19.77 -10.37
N VAL A 39 -1.09 18.91 -9.47
CA VAL A 39 -1.96 17.80 -9.89
C VAL A 39 -3.20 18.38 -10.57
N PRO A 40 -3.60 17.89 -11.75
CA PRO A 40 -4.80 18.35 -12.45
C PRO A 40 -6.06 18.21 -11.58
N ARG A 41 -7.00 19.14 -11.75
CA ARG A 41 -8.25 19.15 -10.96
C ARG A 41 -9.13 17.92 -11.17
N ASP A 42 -9.17 17.40 -12.39
CA ASP A 42 -9.87 16.15 -12.73
C ASP A 42 -9.34 14.96 -11.94
N THR A 43 -8.02 14.86 -11.79
CA THR A 43 -7.37 13.85 -10.95
C THR A 43 -7.75 14.01 -9.47
N GLN A 44 -7.79 15.25 -8.98
CA GLN A 44 -8.21 15.53 -7.59
C GLN A 44 -9.67 15.11 -7.36
N VAL A 45 -10.57 15.46 -8.28
CA VAL A 45 -11.98 15.03 -8.22
C VAL A 45 -12.10 13.51 -8.26
N ALA A 46 -11.35 12.85 -9.15
CA ALA A 46 -11.33 11.39 -9.23
C ALA A 46 -10.83 10.73 -7.93
N GLN A 47 -9.85 11.34 -7.26
CA GLN A 47 -9.38 10.87 -5.94
C GLN A 47 -10.44 11.03 -4.85
N VAL A 48 -11.17 12.14 -4.83
CA VAL A 48 -12.27 12.35 -3.88
C VAL A 48 -13.37 11.30 -4.08
N LEU A 49 -13.82 11.10 -5.34
CA LEU A 49 -14.81 10.08 -5.66
C LEU A 49 -14.30 8.66 -5.34
N GLY A 50 -13.06 8.37 -5.69
CA GLY A 50 -12.39 7.10 -5.34
C GLY A 50 -12.33 6.85 -3.85
N THR A 51 -12.11 7.89 -3.05
CA THR A 51 -12.12 7.78 -1.58
C THR A 51 -13.48 7.33 -1.06
N VAL A 52 -14.58 7.84 -1.61
CA VAL A 52 -15.94 7.41 -1.22
C VAL A 52 -16.12 5.91 -1.49
N VAL A 53 -15.72 5.44 -2.68
CA VAL A 53 -15.82 4.01 -3.04
C VAL A 53 -14.95 3.15 -2.10
N VAL A 54 -13.71 3.55 -1.85
CA VAL A 54 -12.79 2.82 -0.98
C VAL A 54 -13.33 2.73 0.45
N ARG A 55 -13.84 3.85 1.00
CA ARG A 55 -14.44 3.86 2.35
C ARG A 55 -15.72 3.02 2.44
N SER A 56 -16.50 2.95 1.36
CA SER A 56 -17.66 2.07 1.29
C SER A 56 -17.27 0.59 1.42
N ILE A 57 -16.12 0.18 0.87
CA ILE A 57 -15.60 -1.19 1.05
C ILE A 57 -15.29 -1.45 2.53
N GLY A 58 -14.68 -0.48 3.22
CA GLY A 58 -14.44 -0.58 4.66
C GLY A 58 -15.74 -0.72 5.47
N ALA A 59 -16.79 -0.04 5.04
CA ALA A 59 -18.11 -0.14 5.68
C ALA A 59 -18.71 -1.57 5.62
N LEU A 60 -18.37 -2.37 4.60
CA LEU A 60 -18.83 -3.76 4.50
C LEU A 60 -18.39 -4.62 5.69
N ARG A 61 -17.25 -4.30 6.31
CA ARG A 61 -16.80 -4.98 7.55
C ARG A 61 -17.78 -4.75 8.70
N TRP A 62 -18.29 -3.53 8.82
CA TRP A 62 -19.30 -3.20 9.83
C TRP A 62 -20.61 -3.94 9.59
N LEU A 63 -21.04 -4.05 8.32
CA LEU A 63 -22.22 -4.86 7.99
C LEU A 63 -22.02 -6.34 8.36
N THR A 64 -20.83 -6.88 8.22
CA THR A 64 -20.51 -8.24 8.66
C THR A 64 -20.66 -8.39 10.20
N TRP A 65 -20.15 -7.42 10.98
CA TRP A 65 -20.30 -7.42 12.43
C TRP A 65 -21.75 -7.25 12.88
N ILE A 66 -22.50 -6.34 12.22
CA ILE A 66 -23.93 -6.14 12.46
C ILE A 66 -24.68 -7.44 12.14
N GLY A 67 -24.38 -8.08 11.01
CA GLY A 67 -24.97 -9.35 10.62
C GLY A 67 -24.71 -10.46 11.64
N LEU A 68 -23.49 -10.55 12.17
CA LEU A 68 -23.15 -11.48 13.24
C LEU A 68 -23.94 -11.18 14.50
N GLY A 69 -24.05 -9.92 14.89
CA GLY A 69 -24.85 -9.49 16.04
C GLY A 69 -26.32 -9.88 15.89
N LEU A 70 -26.91 -9.69 14.70
CA LEU A 70 -28.28 -10.07 14.39
C LEU A 70 -28.46 -11.60 14.45
N LEU A 71 -27.52 -12.39 13.93
CA LEU A 71 -27.56 -13.86 14.06
C LEU A 71 -27.57 -14.32 15.51
N VAL A 72 -26.74 -13.70 16.35
CA VAL A 72 -26.69 -13.99 17.78
C VAL A 72 -28.01 -13.55 18.45
N ALA A 73 -28.49 -12.34 18.14
CA ALA A 73 -29.73 -11.81 18.71
C ALA A 73 -30.93 -12.74 18.41
N HIS A 74 -31.05 -13.25 17.18
CA HIS A 74 -32.09 -14.22 16.82
C HIS A 74 -32.04 -15.54 17.59
N ARG A 75 -30.88 -15.90 18.16
CA ARG A 75 -30.75 -17.11 18.99
C ARG A 75 -31.13 -16.86 20.45
N VAL A 76 -31.03 -15.63 20.91
CA VAL A 76 -31.18 -15.26 22.32
C VAL A 76 -32.55 -14.60 22.58
N VAL A 77 -33.05 -13.84 21.60
CA VAL A 77 -34.26 -13.05 21.72
C VAL A 77 -35.30 -13.53 20.69
N ASP A 78 -36.46 -13.95 21.17
CA ASP A 78 -37.58 -14.28 20.29
C ASP A 78 -38.33 -12.99 19.91
N ALA A 79 -37.77 -12.30 18.91
CA ALA A 79 -38.26 -11.00 18.45
C ALA A 79 -38.60 -11.05 16.95
N PRO A 80 -39.88 -11.15 16.58
CA PRO A 80 -40.32 -11.30 15.18
C PRO A 80 -39.99 -10.10 14.31
N TRP A 81 -39.69 -8.94 14.90
CA TRP A 81 -39.31 -7.70 14.20
C TRP A 81 -37.80 -7.67 13.79
N LEU A 82 -36.98 -8.56 14.30
CA LEU A 82 -35.58 -8.62 13.90
C LEU A 82 -35.44 -9.17 12.46
N PRO A 83 -34.65 -8.49 11.61
CA PRO A 83 -34.39 -8.97 10.25
C PRO A 83 -33.58 -10.29 10.28
N SER A 84 -34.05 -11.28 9.53
CA SER A 84 -33.33 -12.54 9.36
C SER A 84 -32.21 -12.40 8.33
N ILE A 85 -31.00 -12.75 8.69
CA ILE A 85 -29.86 -12.77 7.79
C ILE A 85 -29.37 -14.20 7.61
N ALA A 86 -29.15 -14.61 6.35
CA ALA A 86 -28.57 -15.91 6.07
C ALA A 86 -27.13 -15.97 6.58
N TRP A 87 -26.82 -16.96 7.40
CA TRP A 87 -25.50 -17.17 8.00
C TRP A 87 -24.35 -17.21 6.97
N GLY A 88 -24.63 -17.68 5.75
CA GLY A 88 -23.68 -17.74 4.66
C GLY A 88 -23.09 -16.40 4.28
N TRP A 89 -23.88 -15.32 4.31
CA TRP A 89 -23.39 -13.94 4.04
C TRP A 89 -22.45 -13.45 5.14
N VAL A 90 -22.78 -13.75 6.39
CA VAL A 90 -21.92 -13.39 7.53
C VAL A 90 -20.62 -14.16 7.49
N LEU A 91 -20.66 -15.46 7.16
CA LEU A 91 -19.46 -16.30 7.01
C LEU A 91 -18.60 -15.80 5.84
N ALA A 92 -19.20 -15.49 4.69
CA ALA A 92 -18.48 -14.96 3.55
C ALA A 92 -17.82 -13.60 3.87
N GLY A 93 -18.54 -12.69 4.50
CA GLY A 93 -18.01 -11.40 4.96
C GLY A 93 -16.87 -11.58 5.95
N TRP A 94 -17.00 -12.51 6.90
CA TRP A 94 -15.96 -12.81 7.86
C TRP A 94 -14.70 -13.37 7.18
N LEU A 95 -14.85 -14.36 6.29
CA LEU A 95 -13.74 -14.97 5.59
C LEU A 95 -12.99 -13.99 4.70
N LEU A 96 -13.70 -13.08 4.02
CA LEU A 96 -13.11 -12.19 3.03
C LEU A 96 -12.62 -10.86 3.63
N LEU A 97 -13.38 -10.28 4.57
CA LEU A 97 -13.15 -8.90 5.02
C LEU A 97 -12.57 -8.80 6.43
N ILE A 98 -12.72 -9.83 7.27
CA ILE A 98 -12.24 -9.82 8.65
C ILE A 98 -11.02 -10.72 8.81
N ASN A 99 -11.10 -11.93 8.26
CA ASN A 99 -10.01 -12.89 8.32
C ASN A 99 -8.75 -12.36 7.63
N PRO A 100 -7.55 -12.46 8.25
CA PRO A 100 -6.31 -11.94 7.67
C PRO A 100 -5.98 -12.54 6.30
N PHE A 101 -6.22 -13.83 6.09
CA PHE A 101 -5.96 -14.47 4.79
C PHE A 101 -6.86 -13.92 3.68
N GLY A 102 -8.16 -13.72 3.96
CA GLY A 102 -9.10 -13.13 3.01
C GLY A 102 -8.70 -11.70 2.64
N ARG A 103 -8.30 -10.91 3.63
CA ARG A 103 -7.84 -9.52 3.44
C ARG A 103 -6.58 -9.46 2.56
N VAL A 104 -5.61 -10.34 2.80
CA VAL A 104 -4.39 -10.46 1.99
C VAL A 104 -4.73 -10.81 0.55
N LEU A 105 -5.61 -11.81 0.35
CA LEU A 105 -6.03 -12.23 -1.00
C LEU A 105 -6.78 -11.11 -1.73
N LEU A 106 -7.76 -10.48 -1.08
CA LEU A 106 -8.52 -9.38 -1.67
C LEU A 106 -7.64 -8.16 -1.97
N GLY A 107 -6.74 -7.79 -1.04
CA GLY A 107 -5.82 -6.69 -1.24
C GLY A 107 -4.89 -6.92 -2.42
N ALA A 108 -4.28 -8.11 -2.51
CA ALA A 108 -3.42 -8.46 -3.64
C ALA A 108 -4.20 -8.53 -4.97
N ALA A 109 -5.41 -9.10 -4.96
CA ALA A 109 -6.25 -9.17 -6.15
C ALA A 109 -6.68 -7.78 -6.63
N ALA A 110 -7.10 -6.91 -5.70
CA ALA A 110 -7.46 -5.52 -6.00
C ALA A 110 -6.29 -4.75 -6.60
N ALA A 111 -5.10 -4.83 -5.97
CA ALA A 111 -3.90 -4.17 -6.47
C ALA A 111 -3.54 -4.65 -7.89
N ARG A 112 -3.51 -5.97 -8.12
CA ARG A 112 -3.20 -6.53 -9.44
C ARG A 112 -4.23 -6.17 -10.51
N LEU A 113 -5.50 -6.11 -10.14
CA LEU A 113 -6.58 -5.73 -11.07
C LEU A 113 -6.44 -4.25 -11.46
N VAL A 114 -6.28 -3.37 -10.47
CA VAL A 114 -6.15 -1.93 -10.68
C VAL A 114 -4.86 -1.60 -11.44
N LEU A 115 -3.74 -2.28 -11.16
CA LEU A 115 -2.44 -2.01 -11.77
C LEU A 115 -2.15 -2.91 -13.00
N ARG A 116 -3.13 -3.64 -13.49
CA ARG A 116 -2.95 -4.51 -14.66
C ARG A 116 -2.39 -3.74 -15.86
N GLY A 117 -1.25 -4.20 -16.41
CA GLY A 117 -0.58 -3.57 -17.54
C GLY A 117 0.28 -2.35 -17.19
N VAL A 118 0.45 -2.01 -15.91
CA VAL A 118 1.43 -1.02 -15.47
C VAL A 118 2.78 -1.70 -15.31
N GLY A 119 3.78 -1.26 -16.08
CA GLY A 119 5.15 -1.77 -16.02
C GLY A 119 6.11 -0.75 -15.42
N PRO A 120 7.41 -1.09 -15.32
CA PRO A 120 8.42 -0.14 -14.91
C PRO A 120 8.53 1.01 -15.92
N GLY A 121 8.63 2.26 -15.43
CA GLY A 121 8.70 3.44 -16.28
C GLY A 121 8.58 4.74 -15.50
N ARG A 122 8.72 5.85 -16.22
CA ARG A 122 8.48 7.19 -15.69
C ARG A 122 7.09 7.65 -16.12
N TYR A 123 6.25 7.97 -15.15
CA TYR A 123 4.88 8.40 -15.39
C TYR A 123 4.66 9.82 -14.90
N PRO A 124 3.90 10.64 -15.65
CA PRO A 124 3.62 12.01 -15.24
C PRO A 124 2.80 12.04 -13.94
N ARG A 125 3.15 12.97 -13.07
CA ARG A 125 2.40 13.21 -11.83
C ARG A 125 0.97 13.66 -12.17
N GLY A 126 -0.02 13.06 -11.49
CA GLY A 126 -1.44 13.35 -11.78
C GLY A 126 -2.02 12.65 -13.01
N GLY A 127 -1.22 11.83 -13.72
CA GLY A 127 -1.70 11.03 -14.85
C GLY A 127 -2.52 9.79 -14.40
N ARG A 128 -3.06 9.07 -15.39
CA ARG A 128 -3.89 7.86 -15.16
C ARG A 128 -3.17 6.78 -14.34
N VAL A 129 -1.86 6.59 -14.55
CA VAL A 129 -1.08 5.58 -13.81
C VAL A 129 -0.93 6.01 -12.36
N HIS A 130 -0.67 7.30 -12.11
CA HIS A 130 -0.61 7.86 -10.76
C HIS A 130 -1.94 7.67 -10.00
N LEU A 131 -3.07 7.91 -10.65
CA LEU A 131 -4.40 7.69 -10.06
C LEU A 131 -4.65 6.21 -9.75
N ARG A 132 -4.26 5.31 -10.66
CA ARG A 132 -4.39 3.86 -10.45
C ARG A 132 -3.50 3.37 -9.31
N LEU A 133 -2.28 3.87 -9.20
CA LEU A 133 -1.37 3.56 -8.10
C LEU A 133 -1.97 4.02 -6.77
N TRP A 134 -2.38 5.27 -6.69
CA TRP A 134 -3.07 5.82 -5.53
C TRP A 134 -4.30 4.99 -5.11
N LEU A 135 -5.13 4.60 -6.09
CA LEU A 135 -6.32 3.78 -5.81
C LEU A 135 -5.94 2.39 -5.29
N ALA A 136 -4.92 1.76 -5.86
CA ALA A 136 -4.45 0.45 -5.40
C ALA A 136 -3.92 0.52 -3.97
N GLU A 137 -3.14 1.54 -3.62
CA GLU A 137 -2.65 1.78 -2.27
C GLU A 137 -3.81 1.97 -1.28
N ARG A 138 -4.78 2.82 -1.61
CA ARG A 138 -5.94 3.06 -0.74
C ARG A 138 -6.81 1.82 -0.54
N LEU A 139 -7.00 1.00 -1.58
CA LEU A 139 -7.73 -0.26 -1.46
C LEU A 139 -7.01 -1.27 -0.56
N VAL A 140 -5.70 -1.39 -0.70
CA VAL A 140 -4.87 -2.27 0.13
C VAL A 140 -4.87 -1.82 1.58
N ASP A 141 -4.74 -0.52 1.84
CA ASP A 141 -4.82 0.07 3.18
C ASP A 141 -6.20 -0.19 3.81
N GLU A 142 -7.29 0.09 3.08
CA GLU A 142 -8.64 -0.08 3.58
C GLU A 142 -8.98 -1.56 3.86
N LEU A 143 -8.51 -2.48 3.02
CA LEU A 143 -8.60 -3.91 3.28
C LEU A 143 -7.70 -4.35 4.43
N GLY A 144 -6.74 -3.48 4.85
CA GLY A 144 -5.84 -3.71 5.97
C GLY A 144 -4.80 -4.79 5.69
N ALA A 145 -4.46 -5.00 4.43
CA ALA A 145 -3.35 -5.88 4.06
C ALA A 145 -1.99 -5.30 4.46
N THR A 146 -1.93 -4.01 4.78
CA THR A 146 -0.74 -3.32 5.31
C THR A 146 -0.47 -3.63 6.79
N ASN A 147 -1.47 -4.09 7.54
CA ASN A 147 -1.33 -4.42 8.97
C ASN A 147 -0.90 -5.88 9.20
N LEU A 148 -0.05 -6.41 8.34
CA LEU A 148 0.49 -7.77 8.46
C LEU A 148 1.73 -7.75 9.36
N SER A 149 1.56 -8.09 10.62
CA SER A 149 2.65 -8.11 11.60
C SER A 149 3.53 -9.38 11.53
N ALA A 150 3.14 -10.37 10.72
CA ALA A 150 3.84 -11.65 10.65
C ALA A 150 4.65 -11.78 9.36
N ALA A 151 5.97 -11.87 9.44
CA ALA A 151 6.87 -12.01 8.31
C ALA A 151 6.48 -13.10 7.28
N PRO A 152 5.97 -14.29 7.66
CA PRO A 152 5.50 -15.27 6.71
C PRO A 152 4.33 -14.77 5.84
N LEU A 153 3.39 -14.01 6.42
CA LEU A 153 2.26 -13.43 5.69
C LEU A 153 2.70 -12.32 4.74
N VAL A 154 3.66 -11.49 5.14
CA VAL A 154 4.24 -10.45 4.28
C VAL A 154 4.88 -11.08 3.04
N ARG A 155 5.60 -12.18 3.20
CA ARG A 155 6.19 -12.93 2.08
C ARG A 155 5.13 -13.53 1.15
N VAL A 156 4.06 -14.10 1.70
CA VAL A 156 2.93 -14.60 0.90
C VAL A 156 2.27 -13.46 0.15
N TYR A 157 2.03 -12.33 0.80
CA TYR A 157 1.47 -11.14 0.20
C TYR A 157 2.33 -10.60 -0.94
N ALA A 158 3.66 -10.51 -0.75
CA ALA A 158 4.60 -10.11 -1.80
C ALA A 158 4.47 -10.98 -3.05
N LYS A 159 4.43 -12.31 -2.87
CA LYS A 159 4.24 -13.25 -3.99
C LYS A 159 2.88 -13.10 -4.67
N LEU A 160 1.83 -12.88 -3.89
CA LEU A 160 0.48 -12.64 -4.41
C LEU A 160 0.40 -11.33 -5.22
N LEU A 161 1.15 -10.29 -4.84
CA LEU A 161 1.29 -9.07 -5.64
C LEU A 161 2.04 -9.29 -6.96
N GLY A 162 2.84 -10.34 -7.06
CA GLY A 162 3.66 -10.64 -8.23
C GLY A 162 5.14 -10.33 -8.06
N CYS A 163 5.58 -9.99 -6.84
CA CYS A 163 6.99 -9.79 -6.52
C CYS A 163 7.78 -11.09 -6.71
N ARG A 164 9.01 -10.97 -7.18
CA ARG A 164 9.96 -12.09 -7.27
C ARG A 164 10.76 -12.17 -5.98
N VAL A 165 10.43 -13.14 -5.13
CA VAL A 165 11.05 -13.32 -3.82
C VAL A 165 11.86 -14.61 -3.83
N GLY A 166 13.17 -14.50 -3.65
CA GLY A 166 14.13 -15.60 -3.60
C GLY A 166 13.94 -16.53 -2.39
N ARG A 167 14.85 -17.51 -2.26
CA ARG A 167 14.88 -18.40 -1.08
C ARG A 167 15.53 -17.69 0.11
N HIS A 168 15.13 -18.05 1.33
CA HIS A 168 15.71 -17.50 2.57
C HIS A 168 15.68 -15.96 2.62
N VAL A 169 14.61 -15.36 2.11
CA VAL A 169 14.37 -13.92 2.22
C VAL A 169 13.57 -13.67 3.49
N ASP A 170 14.09 -12.80 4.33
CA ASP A 170 13.39 -12.27 5.50
C ASP A 170 12.84 -10.89 5.14
N LEU A 171 11.51 -10.75 5.20
CA LEU A 171 10.82 -9.55 4.75
C LEU A 171 9.91 -9.05 5.85
N HIS A 172 10.35 -7.99 6.54
CA HIS A 172 9.61 -7.34 7.61
C HIS A 172 8.87 -6.08 7.14
N SER A 173 9.30 -5.49 6.02
CA SER A 173 8.62 -4.34 5.41
C SER A 173 7.57 -4.77 4.39
N ILE A 174 6.47 -4.02 4.32
CA ILE A 174 5.39 -4.27 3.38
C ILE A 174 5.87 -3.94 1.96
N PRO A 175 5.76 -4.88 1.00
CA PRO A 175 6.19 -4.64 -0.36
C PRO A 175 5.29 -3.62 -1.08
N PRO A 176 5.85 -2.86 -2.04
CA PRO A 176 5.05 -1.94 -2.83
C PRO A 176 3.95 -2.66 -3.61
N VAL A 177 2.77 -2.07 -3.68
CA VAL A 177 1.56 -2.63 -4.33
C VAL A 177 1.74 -2.93 -5.82
N THR A 178 2.78 -2.39 -6.44
CA THR A 178 3.09 -2.59 -7.87
C THR A 178 3.48 -4.01 -8.22
N GLY A 179 3.96 -4.79 -7.26
CA GLY A 179 4.48 -6.14 -7.50
C GLY A 179 5.78 -6.20 -8.32
N LEU A 180 6.43 -5.07 -8.58
CA LEU A 180 7.65 -4.98 -9.39
C LEU A 180 8.93 -5.27 -8.59
N LEU A 181 8.82 -5.50 -7.29
CA LEU A 181 9.94 -5.79 -6.41
C LEU A 181 10.57 -7.15 -6.74
N THR A 182 11.90 -7.18 -6.84
CA THR A 182 12.68 -8.41 -7.00
C THR A 182 13.72 -8.49 -5.89
N LEU A 183 13.66 -9.55 -5.10
CA LEU A 183 14.57 -9.83 -4.00
C LEU A 183 15.37 -11.09 -4.32
N GLY A 184 16.69 -11.00 -4.21
CA GLY A 184 17.60 -12.14 -4.36
C GLY A 184 17.48 -13.14 -3.21
N THR A 185 18.22 -14.25 -3.31
CA THR A 185 18.28 -15.25 -2.23
C THR A 185 19.11 -14.71 -1.06
N GLY A 186 18.65 -14.95 0.16
CA GLY A 186 19.37 -14.57 1.39
C GLY A 186 19.27 -13.08 1.76
N CYS A 187 18.37 -12.32 1.15
CA CYS A 187 18.15 -10.93 1.53
C CYS A 187 17.34 -10.83 2.82
N SER A 188 17.72 -9.89 3.72
CA SER A 188 16.90 -9.44 4.84
C SER A 188 16.52 -7.98 4.63
N ILE A 189 15.24 -7.67 4.79
CA ILE A 189 14.71 -6.30 4.79
C ILE A 189 14.06 -6.08 6.14
N GLU A 190 14.76 -5.31 6.95
CA GLU A 190 14.31 -4.94 8.29
C GLU A 190 13.11 -3.99 8.23
N PRO A 191 12.28 -3.92 9.29
CA PRO A 191 11.26 -2.91 9.41
C PRO A 191 11.89 -1.51 9.43
N GLU A 192 11.19 -0.54 8.83
CA GLU A 192 11.59 0.86 8.97
C GLU A 192 11.62 1.21 10.46
N VAL A 193 12.79 1.66 10.91
CA VAL A 193 12.94 2.19 12.27
C VAL A 193 12.67 3.68 12.15
N ASP A 194 11.50 4.11 12.64
CA ASP A 194 11.12 5.53 12.75
C ASP A 194 12.01 6.26 13.79
#